data_b30968f7dbad3e88721e7be081c4cafe
#
_entry.id   b30968f7dbad3e88721e7be081c4cafe
#
_cell.length_a   1.000
_cell.length_b   1.000
_cell.length_c   1.000
_cell.angle_alpha   90.00
_cell.angle_beta   90.00
_cell.angle_gamma   90.00
#
_symmetry.space_group_name_H-M   'P 1'
#
loop_
_entity.id
_entity.type
_entity.pdbx_description
1 polymer ?
#
loop_
_entity_poly.entity_id
_entity_poly.type
_entity_poly.pdbx_seq_one_letter_code
_entity_poly.pdbx_strand_id
1 'polypeptide(L)'
;MNIIIGIGIVLVLVILFMIFRITTLVSLVKEDKNKVGSWNKINAFLFMAFSVLSLGGFFWYSFTHFDKYTLPIASEHGVLTDQLFWITMWICVIAFSIISVVMFWFLFKYQYDENRKATFFTDSHKLEILWTLVPAVVMALLIFRGLRVWNDITGPASKDAVVIELVAQQFAWTARYPGSKDEELGKIDFRLIDSSNEFGLDLSDKNSFDDFKSLELHLPADKEVLLKIRAKDVLHSVFLPHFRVKMDAVPGMQTVFKFTPKKTTEQMRTETGNPNFNYEMACTEVCGKGHFSMRFPVVVEDEESFKKWKASQESWLKQNPDYLKNVPAKLREFAMIKSGISPSNGSLEQSEIKSVSIVK
;
A
#
# COMPACT_ATOMS: atom_id res chain seq x y z
N MET A 1 -24.64 -17.59 -19.13
CA MET A 1 -24.09 -18.92 -19.46
C MET A 1 -23.21 -19.48 -18.32
N ASN A 2 -22.25 -18.74 -17.80
CA ASN A 2 -21.33 -19.22 -16.74
C ASN A 2 -22.02 -19.62 -15.42
N ILE A 3 -23.10 -18.93 -15.01
CA ILE A 3 -23.85 -19.24 -13.78
C ILE A 3 -24.57 -20.59 -13.92
N ILE A 4 -25.18 -20.87 -15.07
CA ILE A 4 -25.91 -22.14 -15.33
C ILE A 4 -24.93 -23.32 -15.33
N ILE A 5 -23.73 -23.13 -15.94
CA ILE A 5 -22.66 -24.13 -15.92
C ILE A 5 -22.16 -24.35 -14.48
N GLY A 6 -21.98 -23.29 -13.71
CA GLY A 6 -21.59 -23.38 -12.30
C GLY A 6 -22.60 -24.16 -11.45
N ILE A 7 -23.91 -23.85 -11.60
CA ILE A 7 -24.98 -24.58 -10.92
C ILE A 7 -25.01 -26.06 -11.36
N GLY A 8 -24.82 -26.34 -12.67
CA GLY A 8 -24.73 -27.70 -13.18
C GLY A 8 -23.61 -28.51 -12.54
N ILE A 9 -22.38 -27.91 -12.43
CA ILE A 9 -21.26 -28.56 -11.80
C ILE A 9 -21.53 -28.83 -10.31
N VAL A 10 -22.10 -27.87 -9.57
CA VAL A 10 -22.47 -28.06 -8.17
C VAL A 10 -23.47 -29.18 -8.00
N LEU A 11 -24.52 -29.26 -8.86
CA LEU A 11 -25.52 -30.33 -8.82
C LEU A 11 -24.90 -31.70 -9.09
N VAL A 12 -23.97 -31.80 -10.06
CA VAL A 12 -23.26 -33.07 -10.34
C VAL A 12 -22.43 -33.49 -9.12
N LEU A 13 -21.72 -32.55 -8.48
CA LEU A 13 -20.93 -32.84 -7.26
C LEU A 13 -21.82 -33.31 -6.12
N VAL A 14 -23.02 -32.68 -5.92
CA VAL A 14 -23.97 -33.09 -4.90
C VAL A 14 -24.50 -34.50 -5.19
N ILE A 15 -24.85 -34.81 -6.45
CA ILE A 15 -25.31 -36.14 -6.85
C ILE A 15 -24.25 -37.20 -6.57
N LEU A 16 -23.00 -36.94 -6.96
CA LEU A 16 -21.87 -37.83 -6.69
C LEU A 16 -21.65 -38.04 -5.18
N PHE A 17 -21.75 -36.99 -4.40
CA PHE A 17 -21.68 -37.07 -2.95
C PHE A 17 -22.83 -37.89 -2.36
N MET A 18 -24.05 -37.69 -2.84
CA MET A 18 -25.22 -38.47 -2.38
C MET A 18 -25.06 -39.95 -2.73
N ILE A 19 -24.62 -40.30 -3.95
CA ILE A 19 -24.32 -41.68 -4.35
C ILE A 19 -23.29 -42.29 -3.41
N PHE A 20 -22.20 -41.57 -3.14
CA PHE A 20 -21.15 -42.01 -2.20
C PHE A 20 -21.73 -42.26 -0.79
N ARG A 21 -22.54 -41.35 -0.27
CA ARG A 21 -23.19 -41.49 1.07
C ARG A 21 -24.14 -42.70 1.09
N ILE A 22 -24.95 -42.91 0.07
CA ILE A 22 -25.87 -44.04 -0.03
C ILE A 22 -25.10 -45.36 -0.07
N THR A 23 -24.04 -45.44 -0.89
CA THR A 23 -23.22 -46.67 -0.97
C THR A 23 -22.51 -46.98 0.34
N THR A 24 -22.04 -45.94 1.03
CA THR A 24 -21.41 -46.10 2.39
C THR A 24 -22.42 -46.57 3.41
N LEU A 25 -23.64 -46.01 3.45
CA LEU A 25 -24.70 -46.44 4.37
C LEU A 25 -25.16 -47.88 4.11
N VAL A 26 -25.33 -48.23 2.82
CA VAL A 26 -25.70 -49.59 2.42
C VAL A 26 -24.60 -50.60 2.85
N SER A 27 -23.30 -50.27 2.73
CA SER A 27 -22.22 -51.13 3.14
C SER A 27 -22.18 -51.35 4.66
N LEU A 28 -22.50 -50.27 5.43
CA LEU A 28 -22.60 -50.36 6.90
C LEU A 28 -23.78 -51.27 7.33
N VAL A 29 -24.94 -51.15 6.67
CA VAL A 29 -26.12 -51.98 6.99
C VAL A 29 -25.89 -53.45 6.63
N LYS A 30 -25.13 -53.73 5.57
CA LYS A 30 -24.82 -55.12 5.14
C LYS A 30 -23.69 -55.78 5.92
N GLU A 31 -23.10 -55.13 6.89
CA GLU A 31 -21.93 -55.61 7.64
C GLU A 31 -20.79 -56.18 6.78
N ASP A 32 -20.62 -55.67 5.57
CA ASP A 32 -19.69 -56.18 4.58
C ASP A 32 -18.26 -55.68 4.88
N LYS A 33 -17.63 -56.31 5.86
CA LYS A 33 -16.26 -55.96 6.33
C LYS A 33 -15.20 -56.02 5.22
N ASN A 34 -15.44 -56.77 4.15
CA ASN A 34 -14.49 -56.99 3.07
C ASN A 34 -14.42 -55.84 2.03
N LYS A 35 -15.39 -54.92 2.04
CA LYS A 35 -15.42 -53.78 1.08
C LYS A 35 -14.57 -52.58 1.47
N VAL A 36 -14.15 -52.44 2.71
CA VAL A 36 -13.35 -51.28 3.19
C VAL A 36 -12.03 -51.18 2.43
N GLY A 37 -11.36 -52.27 2.11
CA GLY A 37 -10.05 -52.24 1.43
C GLY A 37 -10.10 -51.73 -0.01
N SER A 38 -11.17 -52.06 -0.78
CA SER A 38 -11.28 -51.66 -2.18
C SER A 38 -11.52 -50.13 -2.34
N TRP A 39 -12.46 -49.59 -1.55
CA TRP A 39 -12.74 -48.16 -1.56
C TRP A 39 -11.56 -47.32 -1.06
N ASN A 40 -10.81 -47.83 -0.12
CA ASN A 40 -9.66 -47.16 0.43
C ASN A 40 -8.54 -46.95 -0.60
N LYS A 41 -8.28 -47.95 -1.45
CA LYS A 41 -7.33 -47.83 -2.57
C LYS A 41 -7.79 -46.80 -3.61
N ILE A 42 -9.08 -46.79 -3.92
CA ILE A 42 -9.66 -45.79 -4.85
C ILE A 42 -9.49 -44.38 -4.30
N ASN A 43 -9.86 -44.16 -3.03
CA ASN A 43 -9.70 -42.87 -2.38
C ASN A 43 -8.24 -42.40 -2.34
N ALA A 44 -7.33 -43.30 -1.99
CA ALA A 44 -5.89 -42.98 -1.99
C ALA A 44 -5.37 -42.56 -3.37
N PHE A 45 -5.82 -43.26 -4.43
CA PHE A 45 -5.49 -42.87 -5.82
C PHE A 45 -6.12 -41.53 -6.21
N LEU A 46 -7.39 -41.28 -5.85
CA LEU A 46 -8.08 -40.01 -6.10
C LEU A 46 -7.39 -38.85 -5.41
N PHE A 47 -6.94 -39.00 -4.18
CA PHE A 47 -6.15 -37.97 -3.49
C PHE A 47 -4.81 -37.71 -4.17
N MET A 48 -4.13 -38.74 -4.66
CA MET A 48 -2.90 -38.57 -5.41
C MET A 48 -3.14 -37.85 -6.75
N ALA A 49 -4.16 -38.26 -7.50
CA ALA A 49 -4.57 -37.60 -8.72
C ALA A 49 -4.94 -36.12 -8.49
N PHE A 50 -5.71 -35.84 -7.43
CA PHE A 50 -6.06 -34.50 -7.02
C PHE A 50 -4.80 -33.67 -6.71
N SER A 51 -3.82 -34.23 -5.98
CA SER A 51 -2.55 -33.55 -5.68
C SER A 51 -1.81 -33.16 -6.97
N VAL A 52 -1.67 -34.07 -7.89
CA VAL A 52 -0.98 -33.81 -9.17
C VAL A 52 -1.73 -32.75 -10.01
N LEU A 53 -3.05 -32.88 -10.11
CA LEU A 53 -3.86 -31.95 -10.89
C LEU A 53 -3.92 -30.55 -10.25
N SER A 54 -4.06 -30.48 -8.93
CA SER A 54 -4.15 -29.20 -8.23
C SER A 54 -2.81 -28.45 -8.21
N LEU A 55 -1.69 -29.13 -7.90
CA LEU A 55 -0.36 -28.53 -7.94
C LEU A 55 0.04 -28.17 -9.39
N GLY A 56 -0.20 -29.08 -10.33
CA GLY A 56 0.08 -28.82 -11.74
C GLY A 56 -0.75 -27.66 -12.29
N GLY A 57 -2.05 -27.62 -12.00
CA GLY A 57 -2.94 -26.52 -12.37
C GLY A 57 -2.53 -25.19 -11.72
N PHE A 58 -2.17 -25.21 -10.43
CA PHE A 58 -1.68 -24.04 -9.70
C PHE A 58 -0.43 -23.45 -10.37
N PHE A 59 0.58 -24.26 -10.62
CA PHE A 59 1.81 -23.77 -11.25
C PHE A 59 1.58 -23.33 -12.70
N TRP A 60 0.83 -24.12 -13.48
CA TRP A 60 0.48 -23.75 -14.86
C TRP A 60 -0.23 -22.38 -14.90
N TYR A 61 -1.27 -22.19 -14.08
CA TYR A 61 -2.00 -20.92 -14.03
C TYR A 61 -1.12 -19.77 -13.57
N SER A 62 -0.32 -19.98 -12.53
CA SER A 62 0.57 -18.95 -11.98
C SER A 62 1.60 -18.48 -13.01
N PHE A 63 2.24 -19.40 -13.73
CA PHE A 63 3.23 -19.03 -14.74
C PHE A 63 2.62 -18.38 -15.99
N THR A 64 1.47 -18.86 -16.45
CA THR A 64 0.84 -18.31 -17.66
C THR A 64 0.18 -16.95 -17.46
N HIS A 65 -0.08 -16.55 -16.22
CA HIS A 65 -0.74 -15.29 -15.88
C HIS A 65 0.12 -14.35 -15.04
N PHE A 66 1.40 -14.69 -14.85
CA PHE A 66 2.32 -13.94 -13.99
C PHE A 66 2.33 -12.43 -14.29
N ASP A 67 2.47 -12.07 -15.56
CA ASP A 67 2.56 -10.67 -15.99
C ASP A 67 1.27 -9.86 -15.74
N LYS A 68 0.13 -10.54 -15.61
CA LYS A 68 -1.16 -9.87 -15.34
C LYS A 68 -1.30 -9.40 -13.88
N TYR A 69 -0.53 -10.00 -12.98
CA TYR A 69 -0.62 -9.72 -11.54
C TYR A 69 0.59 -8.96 -10.99
N THR A 70 1.57 -8.68 -11.84
CA THR A 70 2.76 -7.92 -11.46
C THR A 70 2.73 -6.54 -12.09
N LEU A 71 2.70 -5.50 -11.25
CA LEU A 71 2.78 -4.12 -11.71
C LEU A 71 4.23 -3.71 -11.96
N PRO A 72 4.52 -2.95 -13.02
CA PRO A 72 5.84 -2.38 -13.25
C PRO A 72 6.34 -1.57 -12.05
N ILE A 73 7.60 -1.71 -11.72
CA ILE A 73 8.23 -0.95 -10.64
C ILE A 73 8.67 0.40 -11.17
N ALA A 74 8.33 1.47 -10.42
CA ALA A 74 8.66 2.84 -10.78
C ALA A 74 9.47 3.57 -9.70
N SER A 75 9.99 2.88 -8.68
CA SER A 75 10.82 3.47 -7.62
C SER A 75 12.08 2.66 -7.35
N GLU A 76 13.09 3.31 -6.78
CA GLU A 76 14.37 2.68 -6.46
C GLU A 76 14.24 1.61 -5.38
N HIS A 77 13.66 1.96 -4.23
CA HIS A 77 13.44 1.01 -3.13
C HIS A 77 12.44 -0.10 -3.49
N GLY A 78 11.55 0.14 -4.46
CA GLY A 78 10.58 -0.86 -4.94
C GLY A 78 11.24 -2.12 -5.44
N VAL A 79 12.42 -2.02 -6.04
CA VAL A 79 13.22 -3.19 -6.46
C VAL A 79 13.62 -4.05 -5.26
N LEU A 80 14.08 -3.43 -4.17
CA LEU A 80 14.47 -4.14 -2.95
C LEU A 80 13.25 -4.76 -2.25
N THR A 81 12.13 -4.05 -2.24
CA THR A 81 10.87 -4.52 -1.68
C THR A 81 10.35 -5.73 -2.44
N ASP A 82 10.34 -5.68 -3.78
CA ASP A 82 9.93 -6.80 -4.62
C ASP A 82 10.88 -8.01 -4.48
N GLN A 83 12.20 -7.79 -4.39
CA GLN A 83 13.14 -8.86 -4.11
C GLN A 83 12.82 -9.58 -2.80
N LEU A 84 12.56 -8.82 -1.72
CA LEU A 84 12.19 -9.38 -0.43
C LEU A 84 10.87 -10.16 -0.50
N PHE A 85 9.88 -9.61 -1.19
CA PHE A 85 8.58 -10.25 -1.44
C PHE A 85 8.75 -11.58 -2.18
N TRP A 86 9.51 -11.60 -3.30
CA TRP A 86 9.68 -12.80 -4.11
C TRP A 86 10.52 -13.87 -3.41
N ILE A 87 11.55 -13.49 -2.64
CA ILE A 87 12.31 -14.44 -1.82
C ILE A 87 11.37 -15.10 -0.80
N THR A 88 10.56 -14.32 -0.10
CA THR A 88 9.59 -14.84 0.87
C THR A 88 8.54 -15.73 0.18
N MET A 89 8.01 -15.30 -0.96
CA MET A 89 7.03 -16.05 -1.74
C MET A 89 7.59 -17.41 -2.20
N TRP A 90 8.82 -17.44 -2.72
CA TRP A 90 9.46 -18.70 -3.14
C TRP A 90 9.68 -19.65 -1.96
N ILE A 91 10.10 -19.16 -0.79
CA ILE A 91 10.22 -19.97 0.43
C ILE A 91 8.87 -20.57 0.79
N CYS A 92 7.80 -19.78 0.78
CA CYS A 92 6.45 -20.25 1.09
C CYS A 92 5.94 -21.27 0.05
N VAL A 93 6.14 -21.02 -1.25
CA VAL A 93 5.71 -21.93 -2.33
C VAL A 93 6.46 -23.26 -2.28
N ILE A 94 7.76 -23.23 -2.01
CA ILE A 94 8.58 -24.46 -1.85
C ILE A 94 8.08 -25.26 -0.63
N ALA A 95 7.92 -24.62 0.52
CA ALA A 95 7.43 -25.26 1.73
C ALA A 95 6.03 -25.85 1.52
N PHE A 96 5.11 -25.08 0.93
CA PHE A 96 3.76 -25.55 0.57
C PHE A 96 3.80 -26.76 -0.36
N SER A 97 4.64 -26.73 -1.39
CA SER A 97 4.75 -27.83 -2.37
C SER A 97 5.29 -29.12 -1.71
N ILE A 98 6.35 -29.01 -0.89
CA ILE A 98 6.93 -30.14 -0.18
C ILE A 98 5.89 -30.75 0.78
N ILE A 99 5.24 -29.92 1.61
CA ILE A 99 4.24 -30.38 2.58
C ILE A 99 3.07 -31.04 1.87
N SER A 100 2.56 -30.43 0.78
CA SER A 100 1.46 -30.99 0.00
C SER A 100 1.82 -32.35 -0.59
N VAL A 101 2.98 -32.47 -1.22
CA VAL A 101 3.45 -33.75 -1.81
C VAL A 101 3.60 -34.81 -0.72
N VAL A 102 4.25 -34.49 0.40
CA VAL A 102 4.45 -35.44 1.53
C VAL A 102 3.10 -35.86 2.12
N MET A 103 2.17 -34.92 2.31
CA MET A 103 0.84 -35.19 2.84
C MET A 103 0.07 -36.18 1.95
N PHE A 104 -0.04 -35.91 0.65
CA PHE A 104 -0.77 -36.78 -0.28
C PHE A 104 -0.07 -38.12 -0.50
N TRP A 105 1.29 -38.11 -0.49
CA TRP A 105 2.07 -39.34 -0.51
C TRP A 105 1.78 -40.21 0.72
N PHE A 106 1.68 -39.63 1.91
CA PHE A 106 1.35 -40.36 3.12
C PHE A 106 -0.08 -40.90 3.11
N LEU A 107 -1.05 -40.15 2.62
CA LEU A 107 -2.41 -40.63 2.40
C LEU A 107 -2.46 -41.82 1.47
N PHE A 108 -1.63 -41.85 0.42
CA PHE A 108 -1.51 -42.97 -0.51
C PHE A 108 -0.77 -44.14 0.14
N LYS A 109 0.39 -43.89 0.74
CA LYS A 109 1.28 -44.96 1.28
C LYS A 109 0.73 -45.62 2.53
N TYR A 110 0.12 -44.83 3.43
CA TYR A 110 -0.32 -45.31 4.76
C TYR A 110 -1.84 -45.48 4.83
N GLN A 111 -2.49 -45.72 3.70
CA GLN A 111 -3.89 -46.14 3.67
C GLN A 111 -4.09 -47.42 4.51
N TYR A 112 -5.32 -47.64 4.99
CA TYR A 112 -5.65 -48.83 5.77
C TYR A 112 -5.32 -50.12 4.98
N ASP A 113 -4.65 -51.04 5.67
CA ASP A 113 -4.29 -52.38 5.18
C ASP A 113 -4.41 -53.35 6.37
N GLU A 114 -5.18 -54.41 6.18
CA GLU A 114 -5.44 -55.42 7.25
C GLU A 114 -4.15 -56.10 7.74
N ASN A 115 -3.13 -56.22 6.88
CA ASN A 115 -1.85 -56.83 7.20
C ASN A 115 -0.84 -55.86 7.79
N ARG A 116 -1.19 -54.59 7.91
CA ARG A 116 -0.28 -53.55 8.44
C ARG A 116 -0.66 -53.13 9.84
N LYS A 117 0.28 -53.20 10.74
CA LYS A 117 0.13 -52.61 12.07
C LYS A 117 0.70 -51.21 12.08
N ALA A 118 -0.06 -50.25 12.63
CA ALA A 118 0.41 -48.89 12.82
C ALA A 118 1.57 -48.86 13.83
N THR A 119 2.60 -48.11 13.57
CA THR A 119 3.67 -47.84 14.51
C THR A 119 3.21 -46.77 15.48
N PHE A 120 3.29 -47.06 16.78
CA PHE A 120 3.03 -46.07 17.80
C PHE A 120 4.23 -45.12 17.90
N PHE A 121 4.03 -43.86 17.59
CA PHE A 121 5.08 -42.84 17.52
C PHE A 121 4.54 -41.55 18.10
N THR A 122 4.92 -41.23 19.34
CA THR A 122 4.35 -40.10 20.10
C THR A 122 5.12 -38.80 19.91
N ASP A 123 6.44 -38.90 19.89
CA ASP A 123 7.33 -37.74 19.85
C ASP A 123 8.63 -38.03 19.09
N SER A 124 9.32 -36.98 18.64
CA SER A 124 10.64 -37.09 18.06
C SER A 124 11.37 -35.75 18.17
N HIS A 125 12.24 -35.65 19.17
CA HIS A 125 13.06 -34.44 19.37
C HIS A 125 13.85 -34.02 18.13
N LYS A 126 14.29 -34.95 17.29
CA LYS A 126 15.03 -34.63 16.06
C LYS A 126 14.15 -33.91 15.06
N LEU A 127 12.92 -34.39 14.85
CA LEU A 127 11.95 -33.76 13.97
C LEU A 127 11.48 -32.42 14.56
N GLU A 128 11.23 -32.36 15.86
CA GLU A 128 10.83 -31.12 16.54
C GLU A 128 11.88 -30.03 16.40
N ILE A 129 13.14 -30.33 16.61
CA ILE A 129 14.26 -29.39 16.42
C ILE A 129 14.32 -28.96 14.94
N LEU A 130 14.17 -29.89 13.99
CA LEU A 130 14.26 -29.60 12.57
C LEU A 130 13.18 -28.60 12.13
N TRP A 131 11.90 -28.88 12.41
CA TRP A 131 10.80 -28.03 11.96
C TRP A 131 10.64 -26.74 12.78
N THR A 132 11.32 -26.62 13.92
CA THR A 132 11.37 -25.38 14.71
C THR A 132 12.57 -24.53 14.30
N LEU A 133 13.77 -25.11 14.26
CA LEU A 133 15.00 -24.38 14.04
C LEU A 133 15.12 -23.84 12.60
N VAL A 134 14.76 -24.65 11.60
CA VAL A 134 14.88 -24.24 10.19
C VAL A 134 13.99 -23.04 9.88
N PRO A 135 12.68 -23.05 10.18
CA PRO A 135 11.86 -21.86 10.00
C PRO A 135 12.30 -20.66 10.84
N ALA A 136 12.75 -20.88 12.08
CA ALA A 136 13.23 -19.80 12.95
C ALA A 136 14.44 -19.07 12.35
N VAL A 137 15.42 -19.80 11.82
CA VAL A 137 16.58 -19.21 11.15
C VAL A 137 16.18 -18.45 9.87
N VAL A 138 15.31 -19.06 9.05
CA VAL A 138 14.78 -18.41 7.83
C VAL A 138 14.07 -17.10 8.18
N MET A 139 13.17 -17.14 9.17
CA MET A 139 12.45 -15.95 9.63
C MET A 139 13.40 -14.87 10.17
N ALA A 140 14.40 -15.23 10.95
CA ALA A 140 15.39 -14.28 11.46
C ALA A 140 16.13 -13.57 10.31
N LEU A 141 16.56 -14.30 9.29
CA LEU A 141 17.24 -13.71 8.11
C LEU A 141 16.33 -12.77 7.33
N LEU A 142 15.06 -13.14 7.13
CA LEU A 142 14.06 -12.29 6.45
C LEU A 142 13.78 -11.02 7.26
N ILE A 143 13.64 -11.13 8.60
CA ILE A 143 13.40 -9.99 9.48
C ILE A 143 14.57 -9.00 9.43
N PHE A 144 15.81 -9.46 9.56
CA PHE A 144 16.99 -8.57 9.50
C PHE A 144 17.10 -7.85 8.14
N ARG A 145 16.80 -8.56 7.05
CA ARG A 145 16.79 -7.94 5.71
C ARG A 145 15.65 -6.92 5.58
N GLY A 146 14.46 -7.26 6.04
CA GLY A 146 13.29 -6.38 6.02
C GLY A 146 13.48 -5.13 6.86
N LEU A 147 14.05 -5.25 8.07
CA LEU A 147 14.35 -4.11 8.94
C LEU A 147 15.35 -3.12 8.31
N ARG A 148 16.32 -3.60 7.54
CA ARG A 148 17.24 -2.69 6.82
C ARG A 148 16.48 -1.84 5.79
N VAL A 149 15.63 -2.48 4.96
CA VAL A 149 14.81 -1.77 3.98
C VAL A 149 13.84 -0.81 4.66
N TRP A 150 13.21 -1.23 5.74
CA TRP A 150 12.30 -0.39 6.53
C TRP A 150 12.99 0.83 7.11
N ASN A 151 14.14 0.67 7.75
CA ASN A 151 14.90 1.76 8.32
C ASN A 151 15.39 2.74 7.25
N ASP A 152 15.67 2.25 6.05
CA ASP A 152 16.03 3.10 4.94
C ASP A 152 14.87 3.99 4.49
N ILE A 153 13.70 3.43 4.25
CA ILE A 153 12.52 4.18 3.76
C ILE A 153 11.86 5.09 4.82
N THR A 154 12.05 4.80 6.11
CA THR A 154 11.51 5.63 7.22
C THR A 154 12.56 6.49 7.90
N GLY A 155 13.81 6.36 7.53
CA GLY A 155 14.95 7.11 8.09
C GLY A 155 15.00 8.57 7.62
N PRO A 156 15.99 9.33 8.08
CA PRO A 156 16.19 10.71 7.65
C PRO A 156 16.34 10.81 6.13
N ALA A 157 15.73 11.82 5.56
CA ALA A 157 15.88 12.13 4.14
C ALA A 157 17.17 12.90 3.87
N SER A 158 17.65 12.86 2.64
CA SER A 158 18.76 13.69 2.18
C SER A 158 18.40 15.19 2.29
N LYS A 159 19.43 16.06 2.36
CA LYS A 159 19.21 17.51 2.43
C LYS A 159 18.52 18.06 1.19
N ASP A 160 18.70 17.40 0.05
CA ASP A 160 18.16 17.82 -1.24
C ASP A 160 16.81 17.13 -1.56
N ALA A 161 16.25 16.39 -0.61
CA ALA A 161 14.98 15.70 -0.80
C ALA A 161 13.82 16.70 -0.93
N VAL A 162 12.91 16.41 -1.87
CA VAL A 162 11.66 17.17 -1.98
C VAL A 162 10.71 16.74 -0.88
N VAL A 163 10.39 17.66 0.02
CA VAL A 163 9.48 17.39 1.15
C VAL A 163 8.07 17.75 0.75
N ILE A 164 7.14 16.80 0.83
CA ILE A 164 5.72 16.98 0.49
C ILE A 164 4.89 16.53 1.69
N GLU A 165 3.92 17.32 2.11
CA GLU A 165 2.96 16.90 3.11
C GLU A 165 1.67 16.42 2.46
N LEU A 166 1.22 15.20 2.83
CA LEU A 166 -0.06 14.64 2.43
C LEU A 166 -1.02 14.67 3.61
N VAL A 167 -2.19 15.23 3.38
CA VAL A 167 -3.26 15.33 4.38
C VAL A 167 -4.47 14.55 3.90
N ALA A 168 -4.88 13.58 4.71
CA ALA A 168 -6.08 12.77 4.49
C ALA A 168 -7.27 13.31 5.25
N GLN A 169 -8.43 13.26 4.63
CA GLN A 169 -9.74 13.46 5.27
C GLN A 169 -10.80 12.65 4.54
N GLN A 170 -11.94 12.39 5.16
CA GLN A 170 -13.07 11.70 4.53
C GLN A 170 -13.74 12.62 3.47
N PHE A 171 -13.61 12.41 2.14
CA PHE A 171 -12.97 11.30 1.45
C PHE A 171 -12.06 11.89 0.36
N ALA A 172 -11.06 12.64 0.76
CA ALA A 172 -10.17 13.36 -0.14
C ALA A 172 -8.72 13.38 0.40
N TRP A 173 -7.81 13.55 -0.52
CA TRP A 173 -6.40 13.83 -0.26
C TRP A 173 -6.07 15.26 -0.67
N THR A 174 -5.14 15.85 0.03
CA THR A 174 -4.57 17.15 -0.32
C THR A 174 -3.06 17.10 -0.13
N ALA A 175 -2.32 17.62 -1.10
CA ALA A 175 -0.88 17.76 -1.00
C ALA A 175 -0.51 19.21 -0.68
N ARG A 176 0.45 19.41 0.21
CA ARG A 176 1.08 20.69 0.49
C ARG A 176 2.55 20.64 0.12
N TYR A 177 2.98 21.61 -0.63
CA TYR A 177 4.36 21.79 -1.07
C TYR A 177 4.96 23.06 -0.49
N PRO A 178 6.25 23.07 -0.21
CA PRO A 178 6.96 24.30 0.12
C PRO A 178 7.05 25.19 -1.14
N GLY A 179 7.08 26.47 -0.94
CA GLY A 179 7.35 27.42 -2.02
C GLY A 179 8.73 27.24 -2.67
N SER A 180 8.97 28.02 -3.72
CA SER A 180 10.21 27.88 -4.51
C SER A 180 11.41 28.63 -3.91
N LYS A 181 11.21 29.41 -2.83
CA LYS A 181 12.25 30.32 -2.33
C LYS A 181 13.21 29.70 -1.32
N ASP A 182 12.70 28.85 -0.42
CA ASP A 182 13.51 28.19 0.62
C ASP A 182 13.33 26.66 0.69
N GLU A 183 12.36 26.14 -0.08
CA GLU A 183 12.06 24.69 -0.19
C GLU A 183 11.72 23.99 1.14
N GLU A 184 11.40 24.75 2.20
CA GLU A 184 11.03 24.25 3.51
C GLU A 184 9.55 24.47 3.78
N LEU A 185 8.86 23.42 4.23
CA LEU A 185 7.46 23.51 4.68
C LEU A 185 7.35 24.30 5.98
N GLY A 186 6.40 25.22 6.02
CA GLY A 186 6.04 25.95 7.22
C GLY A 186 5.46 25.06 8.32
N LYS A 187 5.54 25.53 9.57
CA LYS A 187 4.96 24.87 10.73
C LYS A 187 3.45 24.79 10.63
N ILE A 188 2.91 23.81 11.30
CA ILE A 188 1.46 23.61 11.45
C ILE A 188 1.08 23.47 12.92
N ASP A 189 -0.13 23.93 13.26
CA ASP A 189 -0.78 23.65 14.54
C ASP A 189 -2.20 23.19 14.25
N PHE A 190 -2.59 22.02 14.76
CA PHE A 190 -3.94 21.47 14.58
C PHE A 190 -5.05 22.38 15.13
N ARG A 191 -4.71 23.25 16.11
CA ARG A 191 -5.64 24.24 16.69
C ARG A 191 -5.98 25.38 15.73
N LEU A 192 -5.16 25.57 14.69
CA LEU A 192 -5.36 26.59 13.66
C LEU A 192 -6.14 26.05 12.45
N ILE A 193 -6.56 24.78 12.50
CA ILE A 193 -7.39 24.20 11.44
C ILE A 193 -8.77 24.80 11.47
N ASP A 194 -9.18 25.40 10.36
CA ASP A 194 -10.53 25.90 10.11
C ASP A 194 -10.97 25.55 8.67
N SER A 195 -12.10 26.11 8.24
CA SER A 195 -12.69 25.84 6.92
C SER A 195 -11.79 26.25 5.75
N SER A 196 -10.93 27.24 5.92
CA SER A 196 -10.04 27.77 4.90
C SER A 196 -8.59 27.35 5.15
N ASN A 197 -8.13 27.41 6.41
CA ASN A 197 -6.81 26.92 6.83
C ASN A 197 -6.85 25.42 7.13
N GLU A 198 -7.13 24.62 6.13
CA GLU A 198 -7.30 23.17 6.26
C GLU A 198 -6.02 22.43 6.71
N PHE A 199 -4.85 23.03 6.52
CA PHE A 199 -3.55 22.49 6.94
C PHE A 199 -3.22 22.84 8.40
N GLY A 200 -3.85 23.89 8.95
CA GLY A 200 -3.45 24.47 10.22
C GLY A 200 -2.11 25.22 10.13
N LEU A 201 -1.88 25.96 9.03
CA LEU A 201 -0.65 26.74 8.83
C LEU A 201 -0.45 27.74 9.96
N ASP A 202 0.72 27.72 10.57
CA ASP A 202 1.16 28.71 11.52
C ASP A 202 1.82 29.89 10.78
N LEU A 203 1.06 30.98 10.67
CA LEU A 203 1.53 32.20 10.01
C LEU A 203 2.47 33.06 10.85
N SER A 204 2.92 32.56 12.01
CA SER A 204 4.08 33.12 12.72
C SER A 204 5.41 32.59 12.18
N ASP A 205 5.38 31.50 11.43
CA ASP A 205 6.52 30.91 10.75
C ASP A 205 6.68 31.44 9.34
N LYS A 206 7.87 31.95 9.03
CA LYS A 206 8.19 32.53 7.73
C LYS A 206 8.10 31.55 6.57
N ASN A 207 8.31 30.26 6.85
CA ASN A 207 8.27 29.20 5.84
C ASN A 207 6.84 28.93 5.34
N SER A 208 5.81 29.27 6.17
CA SER A 208 4.40 29.08 5.79
C SER A 208 3.90 30.03 4.71
N PHE A 209 4.60 31.11 4.39
CA PHE A 209 4.07 32.19 3.55
C PHE A 209 3.97 31.84 2.07
N ASP A 210 4.83 30.99 1.57
CA ASP A 210 4.85 30.55 0.18
C ASP A 210 4.45 29.09 -0.02
N ASP A 211 4.05 28.39 1.04
CA ASP A 211 3.44 27.07 0.93
C ASP A 211 2.19 27.12 0.02
N PHE A 212 2.02 26.10 -0.79
CA PHE A 212 0.86 26.00 -1.66
C PHE A 212 0.17 24.63 -1.59
N LYS A 213 -1.09 24.63 -1.97
CA LYS A 213 -1.97 23.47 -2.02
C LYS A 213 -2.02 22.89 -3.43
N SER A 214 -2.01 21.55 -3.54
CA SER A 214 -2.32 20.85 -4.78
C SER A 214 -3.36 19.74 -4.55
N LEU A 215 -4.20 19.52 -5.57
CA LEU A 215 -5.15 18.41 -5.65
C LEU A 215 -4.64 17.26 -6.51
N GLU A 216 -3.36 17.30 -6.86
CA GLU A 216 -2.62 16.26 -7.56
C GLU A 216 -1.24 16.13 -6.90
N LEU A 217 -0.69 14.92 -6.90
CA LEU A 217 0.65 14.67 -6.37
C LEU A 217 1.66 14.72 -7.52
N HIS A 218 2.42 15.80 -7.60
CA HIS A 218 3.52 15.94 -8.53
C HIS A 218 4.84 15.53 -7.91
N LEU A 219 5.59 14.71 -8.60
CA LEU A 219 6.84 14.13 -8.12
C LEU A 219 7.95 14.31 -9.16
N PRO A 220 9.16 14.76 -8.78
CA PRO A 220 10.31 14.75 -9.69
C PRO A 220 10.88 13.35 -9.83
N ALA A 221 11.16 12.92 -11.06
CA ALA A 221 11.92 11.69 -11.32
C ALA A 221 13.38 11.84 -10.87
N ASP A 222 13.99 10.73 -10.45
CA ASP A 222 15.39 10.62 -10.03
C ASP A 222 15.78 11.49 -8.82
N LYS A 223 14.83 12.06 -8.11
CA LYS A 223 15.07 12.83 -6.89
C LYS A 223 14.38 12.19 -5.69
N GLU A 224 15.05 12.17 -4.54
CA GLU A 224 14.45 11.66 -3.30
C GLU A 224 13.28 12.54 -2.88
N VAL A 225 12.16 11.91 -2.56
CA VAL A 225 10.95 12.54 -2.05
C VAL A 225 10.68 12.03 -0.64
N LEU A 226 10.44 12.96 0.28
CA LEU A 226 9.98 12.66 1.63
C LEU A 226 8.50 13.03 1.74
N LEU A 227 7.64 12.04 1.88
CA LEU A 227 6.24 12.24 2.22
C LEU A 227 6.10 12.36 3.74
N LYS A 228 5.55 13.48 4.21
CA LYS A 228 5.02 13.67 5.56
C LYS A 228 3.52 13.44 5.51
N ILE A 229 3.02 12.44 6.22
CA ILE A 229 1.65 11.94 6.05
C ILE A 229 0.90 12.14 7.35
N ARG A 230 -0.30 12.70 7.28
CA ARG A 230 -1.20 12.84 8.43
C ARG A 230 -2.67 12.75 8.02
N ALA A 231 -3.52 12.48 8.99
CA ALA A 231 -4.97 12.48 8.83
C ALA A 231 -5.62 13.50 9.75
N LYS A 232 -6.76 14.06 9.33
CA LYS A 232 -7.56 15.02 10.12
C LYS A 232 -8.61 14.34 10.99
N ASP A 233 -9.15 13.21 10.54
CA ASP A 233 -10.38 12.63 11.08
C ASP A 233 -10.20 11.16 11.51
N VAL A 234 -10.13 10.24 10.58
CA VAL A 234 -10.00 8.79 10.83
C VAL A 234 -8.69 8.26 10.24
N LEU A 235 -8.43 6.98 10.42
CA LEU A 235 -7.31 6.30 9.77
C LEU A 235 -7.54 6.22 8.27
N HIS A 236 -6.50 6.56 7.50
CA HIS A 236 -6.38 6.33 6.07
C HIS A 236 -5.02 5.68 5.79
N SER A 237 -4.77 5.27 4.57
CA SER A 237 -3.44 4.76 4.19
C SER A 237 -3.09 5.21 2.78
N VAL A 238 -1.93 5.86 2.66
CA VAL A 238 -1.32 6.20 1.37
C VAL A 238 -0.85 4.92 0.70
N PHE A 239 -1.31 4.65 -0.51
CA PHE A 239 -0.90 3.51 -1.30
C PHE A 239 -0.58 3.93 -2.73
N LEU A 240 0.70 3.83 -3.08
CA LEU A 240 1.24 4.09 -4.41
C LEU A 240 1.80 2.78 -4.98
N PRO A 241 0.97 1.97 -5.67
CA PRO A 241 1.33 0.59 -6.01
C PRO A 241 2.57 0.46 -6.89
N HIS A 242 2.72 1.31 -7.90
CA HIS A 242 3.88 1.28 -8.80
C HIS A 242 5.19 1.68 -8.10
N PHE A 243 5.10 2.45 -7.02
CA PHE A 243 6.27 2.86 -6.23
C PHE A 243 6.52 1.95 -5.02
N ARG A 244 5.65 0.94 -4.76
CA ARG A 244 5.71 0.09 -3.55
C ARG A 244 5.68 0.90 -2.25
N VAL A 245 4.97 2.03 -2.26
CA VAL A 245 4.72 2.86 -1.09
C VAL A 245 3.41 2.45 -0.44
N LYS A 246 3.44 2.10 0.84
CA LYS A 246 2.27 1.96 1.70
C LYS A 246 2.60 2.49 3.08
N MET A 247 1.85 3.51 3.53
CA MET A 247 2.02 4.11 4.85
C MET A 247 0.72 4.67 5.36
N ASP A 248 0.40 4.37 6.61
CA ASP A 248 -0.85 4.81 7.22
C ASP A 248 -0.79 6.31 7.57
N ALA A 249 -1.91 6.99 7.33
CA ALA A 249 -2.17 8.35 7.75
C ALA A 249 -2.98 8.29 9.05
N VAL A 250 -2.32 8.63 10.17
CA VAL A 250 -2.87 8.45 11.52
C VAL A 250 -3.25 9.81 12.10
N PRO A 251 -4.49 9.98 12.62
CA PRO A 251 -4.88 11.20 13.33
C PRO A 251 -3.98 11.45 14.55
N GLY A 252 -3.47 12.67 14.68
CA GLY A 252 -2.61 13.06 15.79
C GLY A 252 -1.14 12.56 15.73
N MET A 253 -0.79 11.76 14.74
CA MET A 253 0.58 11.28 14.55
C MET A 253 1.00 11.46 13.09
N GLN A 254 2.11 12.17 12.86
CA GLN A 254 2.69 12.27 11.53
C GLN A 254 3.54 11.03 11.24
N THR A 255 3.26 10.34 10.15
CA THR A 255 4.10 9.28 9.60
C THR A 255 4.94 9.80 8.45
N VAL A 256 5.98 9.07 8.09
CA VAL A 256 6.91 9.47 7.03
C VAL A 256 7.24 8.30 6.13
N PHE A 257 7.47 8.59 4.85
CA PHE A 257 7.96 7.63 3.88
C PHE A 257 8.83 8.34 2.85
N LYS A 258 10.04 7.88 2.64
CA LYS A 258 10.91 8.43 1.59
C LYS A 258 11.12 7.43 0.46
N PHE A 259 11.20 7.93 -0.76
CA PHE A 259 11.45 7.12 -1.95
C PHE A 259 11.94 7.99 -3.10
N THR A 260 12.53 7.34 -4.09
CA THR A 260 12.97 7.99 -5.33
C THR A 260 12.17 7.44 -6.51
N PRO A 261 11.26 8.24 -7.13
CA PRO A 261 10.63 7.87 -8.39
C PRO A 261 11.68 7.70 -9.48
N LYS A 262 11.58 6.66 -10.33
CA LYS A 262 12.54 6.37 -11.38
C LYS A 262 11.97 6.49 -12.80
N LYS A 263 10.67 6.51 -12.93
CA LYS A 263 10.00 6.55 -14.25
C LYS A 263 8.97 7.66 -14.28
N THR A 264 9.09 8.54 -15.25
CA THR A 264 8.07 9.58 -15.49
C THR A 264 6.76 8.95 -15.95
N THR A 265 5.67 9.70 -15.84
CA THR A 265 4.34 9.27 -16.33
C THR A 265 4.40 8.98 -17.83
N GLU A 266 5.15 9.75 -18.61
CA GLU A 266 5.29 9.57 -20.06
C GLU A 266 6.10 8.31 -20.41
N GLN A 267 7.18 8.06 -19.68
CA GLN A 267 7.94 6.81 -19.84
C GLN A 267 7.07 5.58 -19.56
N MET A 268 6.21 5.64 -18.55
CA MET A 268 5.28 4.54 -18.25
C MET A 268 4.20 4.37 -19.32
N ARG A 269 3.70 5.45 -19.92
CA ARG A 269 2.79 5.37 -21.07
C ARG A 269 3.44 4.61 -22.22
N THR A 270 4.70 4.92 -22.49
CA THR A 270 5.47 4.25 -23.54
C THR A 270 5.74 2.77 -23.20
N GLU A 271 6.18 2.47 -21.98
CA GLU A 271 6.51 1.11 -21.54
C GLU A 271 5.29 0.19 -21.51
N THR A 272 4.15 0.70 -21.09
CA THR A 272 2.90 -0.08 -21.00
C THR A 272 2.12 -0.13 -22.32
N GLY A 273 2.51 0.69 -23.30
CA GLY A 273 1.75 0.87 -24.55
C GLY A 273 0.36 1.49 -24.34
N ASN A 274 0.12 2.11 -23.19
CA ASN A 274 -1.15 2.75 -22.82
C ASN A 274 -0.99 4.28 -22.75
N PRO A 275 -1.44 5.03 -23.76
CA PRO A 275 -1.32 6.49 -23.79
C PRO A 275 -2.15 7.18 -22.68
N ASN A 276 -3.13 6.49 -22.11
CA ASN A 276 -3.98 7.01 -21.04
C ASN A 276 -3.49 6.58 -19.64
N PHE A 277 -2.31 5.97 -19.55
CA PHE A 277 -1.76 5.59 -18.25
C PHE A 277 -1.52 6.83 -17.38
N ASN A 278 -1.96 6.77 -16.13
CA ASN A 278 -1.61 7.70 -15.07
C ASN A 278 -1.28 6.92 -13.80
N TYR A 279 -0.32 7.41 -13.06
CA TYR A 279 -0.13 6.92 -11.70
C TYR A 279 -1.28 7.36 -10.81
N GLU A 280 -1.65 6.54 -9.85
CA GLU A 280 -2.66 6.86 -8.87
C GLU A 280 -2.17 6.53 -7.46
N MET A 281 -2.58 7.35 -6.52
CA MET A 281 -2.57 7.05 -5.09
C MET A 281 -3.98 6.71 -4.65
N ALA A 282 -4.13 5.65 -3.87
CA ALA A 282 -5.42 5.21 -3.34
C ALA A 282 -5.37 5.11 -1.81
N CYS A 283 -6.53 5.21 -1.18
CA CYS A 283 -6.67 4.87 0.23
C CYS A 283 -6.82 3.35 0.39
N THR A 284 -6.02 2.75 1.27
CA THR A 284 -6.05 1.30 1.56
C THR A 284 -6.35 0.96 3.02
N GLU A 285 -6.86 1.94 3.79
CA GLU A 285 -7.43 1.72 5.11
C GLU A 285 -8.91 2.13 5.12
N VAL A 286 -9.79 1.24 5.61
CA VAL A 286 -11.24 1.46 5.55
C VAL A 286 -11.64 2.69 6.36
N CYS A 287 -11.98 3.77 5.67
CA CYS A 287 -12.24 5.08 6.27
C CYS A 287 -13.71 5.54 6.22
N GLY A 288 -14.61 4.73 5.65
CA GLY A 288 -16.05 5.04 5.58
C GLY A 288 -16.66 4.83 4.19
N LYS A 289 -17.84 5.41 3.93
CA LYS A 289 -18.62 5.17 2.71
C LYS A 289 -17.89 5.50 1.40
N GLY A 290 -17.08 6.56 1.39
CA GLY A 290 -16.33 7.02 0.21
C GLY A 290 -14.94 6.38 0.06
N HIS A 291 -14.58 5.44 0.91
CA HIS A 291 -13.27 4.79 0.90
C HIS A 291 -12.85 4.28 -0.49
N PHE A 292 -13.73 3.60 -1.20
CA PHE A 292 -13.45 3.01 -2.51
C PHE A 292 -13.14 4.04 -3.61
N SER A 293 -13.59 5.29 -3.45
CA SER A 293 -13.41 6.38 -4.41
C SER A 293 -12.32 7.38 -4.01
N MET A 294 -11.69 7.17 -2.84
CA MET A 294 -10.67 8.08 -2.32
C MET A 294 -9.33 7.86 -3.04
N ARG A 295 -9.25 8.41 -4.26
CA ARG A 295 -8.09 8.39 -5.15
C ARG A 295 -7.46 9.76 -5.26
N PHE A 296 -6.20 9.81 -5.64
CA PHE A 296 -5.44 11.03 -5.85
C PHE A 296 -4.55 10.88 -7.08
N PRO A 297 -4.69 11.73 -8.10
CA PRO A 297 -3.86 11.66 -9.29
C PRO A 297 -2.39 11.90 -8.94
N VAL A 298 -1.50 11.17 -9.62
CA VAL A 298 -0.06 11.32 -9.41
C VAL A 298 0.62 11.53 -10.75
N VAL A 299 1.41 12.57 -10.83
CA VAL A 299 2.17 12.94 -12.02
C VAL A 299 3.66 12.89 -11.68
N VAL A 300 4.42 12.13 -12.43
CA VAL A 300 5.88 12.09 -12.31
C VAL A 300 6.48 12.74 -13.53
N GLU A 301 7.25 13.78 -13.30
CA GLU A 301 7.88 14.61 -14.32
C GLU A 301 9.41 14.59 -14.19
N ASP A 302 10.11 15.02 -15.23
CA ASP A 302 11.52 15.35 -15.08
C ASP A 302 11.71 16.57 -14.14
N GLU A 303 12.90 16.76 -13.63
CA GLU A 303 13.19 17.81 -12.63
C GLU A 303 12.90 19.23 -13.16
N GLU A 304 13.13 19.48 -14.44
CA GLU A 304 12.89 20.80 -15.05
C GLU A 304 11.40 21.10 -15.17
N SER A 305 10.62 20.14 -15.64
CA SER A 305 9.15 20.24 -15.73
C SER A 305 8.52 20.39 -14.35
N PHE A 306 8.99 19.62 -13.37
CA PHE A 306 8.54 19.75 -11.98
C PHE A 306 8.82 21.16 -11.40
N LYS A 307 10.02 21.72 -11.64
CA LYS A 307 10.34 23.09 -11.21
C LYS A 307 9.46 24.13 -11.88
N LYS A 308 9.16 23.98 -13.17
CA LYS A 308 8.24 24.87 -13.90
C LYS A 308 6.83 24.78 -13.33
N TRP A 309 6.33 23.57 -13.11
CA TRP A 309 5.03 23.35 -12.47
C TRP A 309 4.98 23.99 -11.08
N LYS A 310 5.98 23.74 -10.23
CA LYS A 310 6.08 24.31 -8.88
C LYS A 310 6.08 25.85 -8.90
N ALA A 311 6.83 26.46 -9.83
CA ALA A 311 6.91 27.90 -9.98
C ALA A 311 5.61 28.55 -10.50
N SER A 312 4.74 27.78 -11.18
CA SER A 312 3.44 28.26 -11.65
C SER A 312 2.35 28.26 -10.57
N GLN A 313 2.63 27.65 -9.41
CA GLN A 313 1.64 27.55 -8.33
C GLN A 313 1.56 28.83 -7.51
N GLU A 314 0.36 29.17 -7.10
CA GLU A 314 0.13 30.30 -6.21
C GLU A 314 0.15 29.86 -4.74
N SER A 315 0.84 30.64 -3.89
CA SER A 315 0.89 30.34 -2.46
C SER A 315 -0.52 30.33 -1.84
N TRP A 316 -0.70 29.51 -0.81
CA TRP A 316 -1.95 29.45 -0.07
C TRP A 316 -2.34 30.84 0.51
N LEU A 317 -1.34 31.58 1.02
CA LEU A 317 -1.57 32.92 1.59
C LEU A 317 -2.04 33.93 0.53
N LYS A 318 -1.53 33.82 -0.73
CA LYS A 318 -2.01 34.67 -1.84
C LYS A 318 -3.46 34.38 -2.20
N GLN A 319 -3.86 33.11 -2.16
CA GLN A 319 -5.24 32.69 -2.40
C GLN A 319 -6.19 33.06 -1.25
N ASN A 320 -5.64 33.30 -0.04
CA ASN A 320 -6.38 33.62 1.18
C ASN A 320 -5.86 34.90 1.86
N PRO A 321 -5.94 36.07 1.19
CA PRO A 321 -5.33 37.32 1.67
C PRO A 321 -5.88 37.80 3.01
N ASP A 322 -7.11 37.43 3.38
CA ASP A 322 -7.71 37.77 4.67
C ASP A 322 -6.92 37.22 5.87
N TYR A 323 -6.12 36.17 5.66
CA TYR A 323 -5.24 35.60 6.70
C TYR A 323 -3.99 36.44 6.98
N LEU A 324 -3.68 37.48 6.18
CA LEU A 324 -2.62 38.44 6.47
C LEU A 324 -2.79 39.10 7.84
N LYS A 325 -4.03 39.24 8.32
CA LYS A 325 -4.31 39.76 9.67
C LYS A 325 -3.72 38.86 10.78
N ASN A 326 -3.59 37.56 10.54
CA ASN A 326 -3.05 36.57 11.47
C ASN A 326 -1.49 36.53 11.43
N VAL A 327 -0.88 37.17 10.44
CA VAL A 327 0.58 37.32 10.37
C VAL A 327 1.00 38.40 11.38
N PRO A 328 2.04 38.14 12.22
CA PRO A 328 2.59 39.16 13.11
C PRO A 328 2.96 40.44 12.37
N ALA A 329 2.60 41.60 12.91
CA ALA A 329 2.73 42.90 12.23
C ALA A 329 4.12 43.13 11.62
N LYS A 330 5.17 42.76 12.35
CA LYS A 330 6.58 42.87 11.89
C LYS A 330 6.97 41.97 10.72
N LEU A 331 6.15 40.97 10.39
CA LEU A 331 6.38 40.01 9.30
C LEU A 331 5.45 40.22 8.11
N ARG A 332 4.43 41.09 8.18
CA ARG A 332 3.42 41.26 7.15
C ARG A 332 3.98 41.67 5.81
N GLU A 333 4.90 42.66 5.79
CA GLU A 333 5.56 43.09 4.57
C GLU A 333 6.35 41.94 3.92
N PHE A 334 7.13 41.22 4.72
CA PHE A 334 7.86 40.05 4.24
C PHE A 334 6.92 38.93 3.75
N ALA A 335 5.82 38.70 4.45
CA ALA A 335 4.80 37.73 4.04
C ALA A 335 4.18 38.08 2.69
N MET A 336 3.85 39.35 2.45
CA MET A 336 3.31 39.82 1.18
C MET A 336 4.30 39.59 0.03
N ILE A 337 5.57 39.95 0.22
CA ILE A 337 6.63 39.75 -0.78
C ILE A 337 6.85 38.24 -1.05
N LYS A 338 6.93 37.44 0.01
CA LYS A 338 7.21 36.01 -0.10
C LYS A 338 6.04 35.24 -0.72
N SER A 339 4.81 35.59 -0.38
CA SER A 339 3.59 34.97 -0.94
C SER A 339 3.24 35.46 -2.34
N GLY A 340 3.85 36.55 -2.83
CA GLY A 340 3.55 37.15 -4.12
C GLY A 340 2.28 38.00 -4.12
N ILE A 341 1.87 38.54 -2.97
CA ILE A 341 0.78 39.53 -2.85
C ILE A 341 1.32 40.90 -3.17
N SER A 342 0.75 41.56 -4.19
CA SER A 342 1.11 42.95 -4.51
C SER A 342 0.55 43.93 -3.48
N PRO A 343 1.29 44.96 -3.07
CA PRO A 343 0.83 45.95 -2.09
C PRO A 343 -0.46 46.67 -2.48
N SER A 344 -0.78 46.73 -3.75
CA SER A 344 -1.97 47.38 -4.31
C SER A 344 -3.29 46.61 -4.14
N ASN A 345 -3.21 45.29 -3.81
CA ASN A 345 -4.41 44.48 -3.63
C ASN A 345 -4.81 44.33 -2.15
N GLY A 346 -4.05 44.90 -1.24
CA GLY A 346 -4.34 44.86 0.21
C GLY A 346 -5.07 46.14 0.62
N SER A 347 -6.38 46.18 0.46
CA SER A 347 -7.23 47.20 1.14
C SER A 347 -7.30 46.90 2.65
N LEU A 348 -6.15 46.75 3.27
CA LEU A 348 -5.99 46.87 4.73
C LEU A 348 -5.63 48.32 4.98
N GLU A 349 -6.61 49.21 4.89
CA GLU A 349 -6.20 50.50 4.97
C GLU A 349 -7.06 51.49 5.67
N GLN A 350 -6.41 52.41 6.23
CA GLN A 350 -6.90 53.71 6.68
C GLN A 350 -7.82 53.79 7.88
N SER A 351 -8.28 52.67 8.48
CA SER A 351 -9.04 52.78 9.74
C SER A 351 -8.16 52.81 11.01
N GLU A 352 -6.91 52.34 10.99
CA GLU A 352 -6.05 52.30 12.18
C GLU A 352 -5.05 53.45 12.30
N ILE A 353 -4.77 54.17 11.20
CA ILE A 353 -3.83 55.31 11.29
C ILE A 353 -4.50 56.57 11.81
N LYS A 354 -5.84 56.66 11.82
CA LYS A 354 -6.59 57.83 12.36
C LYS A 354 -6.80 57.82 13.87
N SER A 355 -6.54 56.72 14.56
CA SER A 355 -6.74 56.64 16.02
C SER A 355 -5.50 56.99 16.86
N VAL A 356 -4.33 57.22 16.26
CA VAL A 356 -3.09 57.57 16.99
C VAL A 356 -2.74 59.05 16.97
N SER A 357 -3.47 59.86 16.20
CA SER A 357 -3.17 61.32 16.06
C SER A 357 -4.09 62.26 16.88
N ILE A 358 -4.93 61.73 17.77
CA ILE A 358 -5.73 62.57 18.69
C ILE A 358 -5.52 62.11 20.09
N VAL A 359 -4.34 62.28 20.65
CA VAL A 359 -4.07 62.59 22.06
C VAL A 359 -2.78 63.41 22.09
N LYS A 360 -2.92 64.68 22.02
CA LYS A 360 -2.00 65.66 22.59
C LYS A 360 -2.79 66.45 23.62
#